data_c3d92db44ddd64bfaa8a9b9e42a97dc7
#
_entry.id   c3d92db44ddd64bfaa8a9b9e42a97dc7
#
_cell.length_a   1.000
_cell.length_b   1.000
_cell.length_c   1.000
_cell.angle_alpha   90.00
_cell.angle_beta   90.00
_cell.angle_gamma   90.00
#
_symmetry.space_group_name_H-M   'P 1'
#
loop_
_entity.id
_entity.type
_entity.pdbx_description
1 polymer ?
#
loop_
_entity_poly.entity_id
_entity_poly.type
_entity_poly.pdbx_seq_one_letter_code
_entity_poly.pdbx_strand_id
1 'polypeptide(L)'
;LWIPIMEKIGGGVMYQYLQNVQAYIAPPVTTVFLLGIIWKRVNAQASIVTLFAGLFLLILRLGSGIYYQPEIASGIPVDGFLFLFATINFSYMAIWMFAFSVALCITVTMMTAEPDYERIKGLSFGTIPAHLKINKEKDYSNVDIVLSFVLVLIVIGICVFFSPVFF
;
A
#
# COMPACT_ATOMS: atom_id res chain seq x y z
N LEU A 1 -15.22 13.17 -18.86
CA LEU A 1 -16.05 12.24 -18.05
C LEU A 1 -15.53 12.09 -16.61
N TRP A 2 -14.20 12.19 -16.37
CA TRP A 2 -13.59 12.00 -15.04
C TRP A 2 -13.69 13.23 -14.13
N ILE A 3 -13.59 14.45 -14.69
CA ILE A 3 -13.59 15.71 -13.94
C ILE A 3 -14.82 15.90 -13.04
N PRO A 4 -16.08 15.71 -13.51
CA PRO A 4 -17.26 15.87 -12.65
C PRO A 4 -17.36 14.84 -11.53
N ILE A 5 -16.75 13.66 -11.73
CA ILE A 5 -16.66 12.63 -10.69
C ILE A 5 -15.66 13.05 -9.60
N MET A 6 -14.55 13.65 -10.02
CA MET A 6 -13.53 14.18 -9.11
C MET A 6 -14.05 15.32 -8.24
N GLU A 7 -14.84 16.26 -8.79
CA GLU A 7 -15.45 17.35 -8.03
C GLU A 7 -16.41 16.84 -6.93
N LYS A 8 -17.19 15.81 -7.23
CA LYS A 8 -18.12 15.21 -6.27
C LYS A 8 -17.42 14.44 -5.15
N ILE A 9 -16.30 13.78 -5.42
CA ILE A 9 -15.60 12.93 -4.44
C ILE A 9 -14.56 13.72 -3.64
N GLY A 10 -13.92 14.72 -4.26
CA GLY A 10 -12.77 15.43 -3.70
C GLY A 10 -13.08 16.73 -2.96
N GLY A 11 -14.36 17.12 -2.80
CA GLY A 11 -14.70 18.37 -2.12
C GLY A 11 -14.08 19.62 -2.74
N GLY A 12 -13.81 19.61 -4.06
CA GLY A 12 -13.16 20.71 -4.80
C GLY A 12 -11.64 20.73 -4.76
N VAL A 13 -10.97 19.82 -4.03
CA VAL A 13 -9.51 19.76 -3.97
C VAL A 13 -9.01 18.51 -4.71
N MET A 14 -8.71 18.68 -5.98
CA MET A 14 -8.24 17.61 -6.89
C MET A 14 -7.04 16.83 -6.34
N TYR A 15 -6.13 17.51 -5.65
CA TYR A 15 -4.96 16.90 -5.03
C TYR A 15 -5.34 15.88 -3.95
N GLN A 16 -6.28 16.26 -3.07
CA GLN A 16 -6.73 15.39 -1.98
C GLN A 16 -7.44 14.14 -2.52
N TYR A 17 -8.20 14.29 -3.61
CA TYR A 17 -8.80 13.14 -4.28
C TYR A 17 -7.76 12.17 -4.83
N LEU A 18 -6.76 12.66 -5.55
CA LEU A 18 -5.67 11.83 -6.08
C LEU A 18 -4.92 11.11 -4.97
N GLN A 19 -4.65 11.80 -3.88
CA GLN A 19 -3.98 11.23 -2.70
C GLN A 19 -4.83 10.12 -2.06
N ASN A 20 -6.15 10.31 -1.95
CA ASN A 20 -7.06 9.29 -1.42
C ASN A 20 -7.07 8.03 -2.30
N VAL A 21 -7.21 8.18 -3.62
CA VAL A 21 -7.19 7.05 -4.56
C VAL A 21 -5.86 6.28 -4.47
N GLN A 22 -4.75 7.01 -4.43
CA GLN A 22 -3.42 6.41 -4.29
C GLN A 22 -3.27 5.63 -2.98
N ALA A 23 -3.75 6.19 -1.86
CA ALA A 23 -3.72 5.56 -0.55
C ALA A 23 -4.53 4.25 -0.48
N TYR A 24 -5.50 4.05 -1.37
CA TYR A 24 -6.31 2.82 -1.40
C TYR A 24 -5.77 1.77 -2.38
N ILE A 25 -5.09 2.18 -3.46
CA ILE A 25 -4.51 1.26 -4.44
C ILE A 25 -3.14 0.74 -3.99
N ALA A 26 -2.33 1.59 -3.36
CA ALA A 26 -0.96 1.25 -2.99
C ALA A 26 -0.84 0.06 -2.01
N PRO A 27 -1.67 -0.07 -0.95
CA PRO A 27 -1.51 -1.12 0.03
C PRO A 27 -1.58 -2.56 -0.52
N PRO A 28 -2.60 -2.96 -1.32
CA PRO A 28 -2.64 -4.30 -1.89
C PRO A 28 -1.47 -4.58 -2.83
N VAL A 29 -1.10 -3.59 -3.65
CA VAL A 29 0.04 -3.71 -4.58
C VAL A 29 1.35 -3.89 -3.81
N THR A 30 1.61 -3.02 -2.83
CA THR A 30 2.79 -3.11 -1.98
C THR A 30 2.87 -4.45 -1.25
N THR A 31 1.73 -4.94 -0.73
CA THR A 31 1.66 -6.25 -0.06
C THR A 31 2.11 -7.38 -0.97
N VAL A 32 1.57 -7.44 -2.19
CA VAL A 32 1.90 -8.52 -3.13
C VAL A 32 3.38 -8.48 -3.51
N PHE A 33 3.93 -7.30 -3.78
CA PHE A 33 5.36 -7.15 -4.09
C PHE A 33 6.24 -7.51 -2.90
N LEU A 34 5.94 -6.99 -1.72
CA LEU A 34 6.74 -7.17 -0.52
C LEU A 34 6.76 -8.63 -0.08
N LEU A 35 5.60 -9.27 0.00
CA LEU A 35 5.50 -10.68 0.35
C LEU A 35 6.07 -11.58 -0.76
N GLY A 36 5.88 -11.26 -2.03
CA GLY A 36 6.45 -12.01 -3.15
C GLY A 36 7.99 -12.03 -3.15
N ILE A 37 8.62 -10.93 -2.72
CA ILE A 37 10.09 -10.85 -2.60
C ILE A 37 10.58 -11.57 -1.33
N ILE A 38 9.91 -11.37 -0.20
CA ILE A 38 10.36 -11.89 1.10
C ILE A 38 10.03 -13.37 1.27
N TRP A 39 8.85 -13.78 0.85
CA TRP A 39 8.32 -15.10 1.13
C TRP A 39 8.13 -15.92 -0.15
N LYS A 40 9.03 -16.86 -0.38
CA LYS A 40 9.08 -17.73 -1.57
C LYS A 40 7.82 -18.59 -1.82
N ARG A 41 6.93 -18.74 -0.82
CA ARG A 41 5.71 -19.54 -0.93
C ARG A 41 4.54 -18.78 -1.57
N VAL A 42 4.61 -17.46 -1.67
CA VAL A 42 3.57 -16.66 -2.30
C VAL A 42 3.41 -17.08 -3.76
N ASN A 43 2.18 -17.39 -4.14
CA ASN A 43 1.86 -17.86 -5.47
C ASN A 43 1.01 -16.84 -6.24
N ALA A 44 0.88 -17.04 -7.55
CA ALA A 44 0.13 -16.16 -8.43
C ALA A 44 -1.35 -16.03 -8.02
N GLN A 45 -1.96 -17.12 -7.52
CA GLN A 45 -3.37 -17.11 -7.09
C GLN A 45 -3.57 -16.21 -5.87
N ALA A 46 -2.71 -16.30 -4.86
CA ALA A 46 -2.76 -15.43 -3.69
C ALA A 46 -2.59 -13.95 -4.07
N SER A 47 -1.66 -13.67 -4.98
CA SER A 47 -1.43 -12.32 -5.49
C SER A 47 -2.65 -11.75 -6.20
N ILE A 48 -3.25 -12.52 -7.11
CA ILE A 48 -4.45 -12.13 -7.85
C ILE A 48 -5.63 -11.89 -6.90
N VAL A 49 -5.90 -12.82 -5.98
CA VAL A 49 -7.00 -12.68 -5.01
C VAL A 49 -6.80 -11.44 -4.15
N THR A 50 -5.58 -11.18 -3.68
CA THR A 50 -5.27 -10.00 -2.86
C THR A 50 -5.49 -8.69 -3.63
N LEU A 51 -5.07 -8.63 -4.90
CA LEU A 51 -5.28 -7.45 -5.73
C LEU A 51 -6.77 -7.21 -6.02
N PHE A 52 -7.54 -8.26 -6.36
CA PHE A 52 -8.98 -8.12 -6.59
C PHE A 52 -9.74 -7.76 -5.32
N ALA A 53 -9.38 -8.31 -4.16
CA ALA A 53 -9.98 -7.94 -2.89
C ALA A 53 -9.68 -6.48 -2.53
N GLY A 54 -8.45 -6.02 -2.78
CA GLY A 54 -8.08 -4.60 -2.60
C GLY A 54 -8.85 -3.67 -3.53
N LEU A 55 -9.02 -4.04 -4.79
CA LEU A 55 -9.85 -3.31 -5.75
C LEU A 55 -11.32 -3.26 -5.33
N PHE A 56 -11.86 -4.38 -4.84
CA PHE A 56 -13.23 -4.43 -4.32
C PHE A 56 -13.42 -3.49 -3.12
N LEU A 57 -12.48 -3.48 -2.17
CA LEU A 57 -12.52 -2.56 -1.03
C LEU A 57 -12.40 -1.09 -1.46
N LEU A 58 -11.59 -0.79 -2.48
CA LEU A 58 -11.51 0.53 -3.08
C LEU A 58 -12.88 0.96 -3.63
N ILE A 59 -13.52 0.13 -4.43
CA ILE A 59 -14.84 0.43 -5.03
C ILE A 59 -15.88 0.62 -3.92
N LEU A 60 -15.89 -0.24 -2.91
CA LEU A 60 -16.78 -0.13 -1.76
C LEU A 60 -16.55 1.20 -1.01
N ARG A 61 -15.31 1.58 -0.80
CA ARG A 61 -14.93 2.84 -0.13
C ARG A 61 -15.38 4.07 -0.91
N LEU A 62 -15.11 4.10 -2.21
CA LEU A 62 -15.53 5.22 -3.07
C LEU A 62 -17.04 5.28 -3.18
N GLY A 63 -17.71 4.14 -3.34
CA GLY A 63 -19.17 4.06 -3.41
C GLY A 63 -19.85 4.54 -2.11
N SER A 64 -19.34 4.11 -0.94
CA SER A 64 -19.86 4.58 0.34
C SER A 64 -19.62 6.08 0.55
N GLY A 65 -18.47 6.60 0.13
CA GLY A 65 -18.16 8.03 0.19
C GLY A 65 -19.12 8.87 -0.67
N ILE A 66 -19.47 8.41 -1.87
CA ILE A 66 -20.43 9.08 -2.74
C ILE A 66 -21.85 9.01 -2.17
N TYR A 67 -22.22 7.84 -1.65
CA TYR A 67 -23.57 7.62 -1.10
C TYR A 67 -23.85 8.49 0.13
N TYR A 68 -22.90 8.61 1.05
CA TYR A 68 -23.03 9.39 2.27
C TYR A 68 -22.50 10.83 2.15
N GLN A 69 -22.20 11.30 0.94
CA GLN A 69 -21.70 12.67 0.75
C GLN A 69 -22.65 13.75 1.30
N PRO A 70 -23.99 13.68 1.13
CA PRO A 70 -24.91 14.67 1.68
C PRO A 70 -24.85 14.76 3.22
N GLU A 71 -24.78 13.62 3.89
CA GLU A 71 -24.71 13.51 5.35
C GLU A 71 -23.35 14.00 5.88
N ILE A 72 -22.27 13.64 5.19
CA ILE A 72 -20.91 14.10 5.53
C ILE A 72 -20.81 15.62 5.38
N ALA A 73 -21.36 16.18 4.31
CA ALA A 73 -21.35 17.63 4.05
C ALA A 73 -22.23 18.42 5.04
N SER A 74 -23.34 17.84 5.51
CA SER A 74 -24.23 18.45 6.50
C SER A 74 -23.77 18.23 7.96
N GLY A 75 -22.73 17.42 8.18
CA GLY A 75 -22.22 17.10 9.51
C GLY A 75 -23.17 16.25 10.37
N ILE A 76 -24.15 15.58 9.74
CA ILE A 76 -25.11 14.72 10.43
C ILE A 76 -24.45 13.34 10.63
N PRO A 77 -24.24 12.89 11.89
CA PRO A 77 -23.74 11.57 12.15
C PRO A 77 -24.81 10.52 11.82
N VAL A 78 -24.45 9.55 10.98
CA VAL A 78 -25.29 8.40 10.67
C VAL A 78 -24.68 7.16 11.32
N ASP A 79 -25.47 6.44 12.10
CA ASP A 79 -25.03 5.19 12.70
C ASP A 79 -24.97 4.09 11.64
N GLY A 80 -23.77 3.56 11.40
CA GLY A 80 -23.60 2.44 10.49
C GLY A 80 -22.13 2.18 10.13
N PHE A 81 -21.82 0.91 9.95
CA PHE A 81 -20.46 0.48 9.56
C PHE A 81 -20.00 1.15 8.24
N LEU A 82 -20.89 1.27 7.26
CA LEU A 82 -20.57 1.89 5.96
C LEU A 82 -20.30 3.39 6.09
N PHE A 83 -21.01 4.09 6.98
CA PHE A 83 -20.74 5.50 7.25
C PHE A 83 -19.40 5.69 7.95
N LEU A 84 -19.11 4.88 8.97
CA LEU A 84 -17.80 4.87 9.61
C LEU A 84 -16.69 4.57 8.59
N PHE A 85 -16.89 3.55 7.76
CA PHE A 85 -15.97 3.19 6.69
C PHE A 85 -15.77 4.33 5.69
N ALA A 86 -16.83 5.13 5.40
CA ALA A 86 -16.76 6.30 4.52
C ALA A 86 -16.06 7.51 5.15
N THR A 87 -16.07 7.66 6.48
CA THR A 87 -15.55 8.84 7.19
C THR A 87 -14.17 8.67 7.79
N ILE A 88 -13.67 7.42 7.94
CA ILE A 88 -12.30 7.17 8.43
C ILE A 88 -11.29 7.96 7.59
N ASN A 89 -10.34 8.61 8.26
CA ASN A 89 -9.25 9.31 7.60
C ASN A 89 -8.47 8.37 6.68
N PHE A 90 -8.10 8.85 5.48
CA PHE A 90 -7.46 8.05 4.44
C PHE A 90 -6.18 7.36 4.91
N SER A 91 -5.41 7.97 5.81
CA SER A 91 -4.16 7.39 6.34
C SER A 91 -4.43 6.14 7.18
N TYR A 92 -5.41 6.20 8.08
CA TYR A 92 -5.81 5.03 8.87
C TYR A 92 -6.40 3.95 7.97
N MET A 93 -7.18 4.34 6.96
CA MET A 93 -7.73 3.41 6.00
C MET A 93 -6.65 2.68 5.21
N ALA A 94 -5.57 3.38 4.80
CA ALA A 94 -4.44 2.77 4.11
C ALA A 94 -3.74 1.71 4.98
N ILE A 95 -3.55 1.98 6.27
CA ILE A 95 -2.97 1.02 7.23
C ILE A 95 -3.86 -0.22 7.36
N TRP A 96 -5.18 -0.03 7.50
CA TRP A 96 -6.15 -1.12 7.58
C TRP A 96 -6.16 -1.97 6.32
N MET A 97 -6.16 -1.34 5.15
CA MET A 97 -6.11 -2.03 3.85
C MET A 97 -4.81 -2.81 3.69
N PHE A 98 -3.69 -2.26 4.16
CA PHE A 98 -2.41 -2.97 4.14
C PHE A 98 -2.44 -4.21 5.04
N ALA A 99 -2.86 -4.07 6.29
CA ALA A 99 -2.96 -5.17 7.24
C ALA A 99 -3.92 -6.26 6.73
N PHE A 100 -5.08 -5.88 6.20
CA PHE A 100 -6.04 -6.79 5.59
C PHE A 100 -5.44 -7.52 4.39
N SER A 101 -4.76 -6.81 3.50
CA SER A 101 -4.12 -7.39 2.31
C SER A 101 -3.02 -8.38 2.67
N VAL A 102 -2.21 -8.08 3.69
CA VAL A 102 -1.19 -9.00 4.23
C VAL A 102 -1.84 -10.26 4.78
N ALA A 103 -2.84 -10.12 5.64
CA ALA A 103 -3.55 -11.25 6.23
C ALA A 103 -4.22 -12.14 5.16
N LEU A 104 -4.88 -11.52 4.18
CA LEU A 104 -5.52 -12.21 3.06
C LEU A 104 -4.49 -12.96 2.20
N CYS A 105 -3.41 -12.30 1.81
CA CYS A 105 -2.34 -12.89 1.01
C CYS A 105 -1.72 -14.09 1.70
N ILE A 106 -1.43 -13.99 3.00
CA ILE A 106 -0.91 -15.10 3.82
C ILE A 106 -1.90 -16.25 3.86
N THR A 107 -3.17 -15.96 4.17
CA THR A 107 -4.22 -16.97 4.28
C THR A 107 -4.41 -17.73 2.97
N VAL A 108 -4.55 -17.02 1.86
CA VAL A 108 -4.72 -17.64 0.54
C VAL A 108 -3.47 -18.44 0.13
N THR A 109 -2.27 -17.92 0.43
CA THR A 109 -1.02 -18.65 0.18
C THR A 109 -0.95 -19.96 0.96
N MET A 110 -1.45 -19.99 2.20
CA MET A 110 -1.49 -21.22 3.01
C MET A 110 -2.52 -22.22 2.53
N MET A 111 -3.64 -21.74 1.95
CA MET A 111 -4.72 -22.58 1.43
C MET A 111 -4.46 -23.09 0.01
N THR A 112 -3.49 -22.54 -0.69
CA THR A 112 -3.23 -22.83 -2.10
C THR A 112 -1.97 -23.67 -2.25
N ALA A 113 -1.89 -24.42 -3.36
CA ALA A 113 -0.73 -25.24 -3.70
C ALA A 113 0.56 -24.41 -3.80
N GLU A 114 1.68 -25.02 -3.45
CA GLU A 114 2.98 -24.37 -3.53
C GLU A 114 3.30 -23.95 -4.97
N PRO A 115 3.99 -22.82 -5.15
CA PRO A 115 4.40 -22.37 -6.47
C PRO A 115 5.49 -23.28 -7.05
N ASP A 116 5.60 -23.31 -8.37
CA ASP A 116 6.69 -23.97 -9.06
C ASP A 116 8.01 -23.23 -8.77
N TYR A 117 8.83 -23.79 -7.89
CA TYR A 117 10.09 -23.18 -7.43
C TYR A 117 11.11 -22.99 -8.55
N GLU A 118 11.05 -23.78 -9.62
CA GLU A 118 11.93 -23.60 -10.78
C GLU A 118 11.62 -22.29 -11.52
N ARG A 119 10.36 -21.90 -11.61
CA ARG A 119 9.93 -20.67 -12.28
C ARG A 119 10.23 -19.41 -11.49
N ILE A 120 10.30 -19.50 -10.16
CA ILE A 120 10.57 -18.35 -9.28
C ILE A 120 12.03 -18.25 -8.84
N LYS A 121 12.90 -19.10 -9.42
CA LYS A 121 14.34 -19.12 -9.12
C LYS A 121 14.98 -17.77 -9.44
N GLY A 122 15.54 -17.12 -8.41
CA GLY A 122 16.16 -15.79 -8.52
C GLY A 122 15.21 -14.60 -8.31
N LEU A 123 13.90 -14.80 -8.19
CA LEU A 123 12.93 -13.72 -7.99
C LEU A 123 12.66 -13.41 -6.51
N SER A 124 12.88 -14.36 -5.61
CA SER A 124 12.70 -14.19 -4.17
C SER A 124 14.05 -14.39 -3.45
N PHE A 125 14.25 -13.68 -2.35
CA PHE A 125 15.49 -13.76 -1.56
C PHE A 125 15.89 -15.19 -1.18
N GLY A 126 14.91 -16.09 -1.00
CA GLY A 126 15.17 -17.49 -0.65
C GLY A 126 15.52 -18.40 -1.84
N THR A 127 15.41 -17.93 -3.08
CA THR A 127 15.57 -18.74 -4.31
C THR A 127 16.80 -18.36 -5.14
N ILE A 128 17.61 -17.40 -4.68
CA ILE A 128 18.83 -16.96 -5.37
C ILE A 128 19.84 -18.11 -5.38
N PRO A 129 20.27 -18.60 -6.57
CA PRO A 129 21.28 -19.65 -6.68
C PRO A 129 22.60 -19.23 -6.02
N ALA A 130 23.31 -20.19 -5.42
CA ALA A 130 24.53 -19.90 -4.67
C ALA A 130 25.64 -19.22 -5.51
N HIS A 131 25.67 -19.46 -6.83
CA HIS A 131 26.61 -18.82 -7.75
C HIS A 131 26.25 -17.38 -8.12
N LEU A 132 24.97 -16.97 -7.90
CA LEU A 132 24.49 -15.59 -8.04
C LEU A 132 24.41 -14.86 -6.68
N LYS A 133 24.64 -15.57 -5.58
CA LYS A 133 24.96 -14.90 -4.33
C LYS A 133 26.30 -14.20 -4.54
N ILE A 134 26.17 -12.95 -4.95
CA ILE A 134 27.26 -12.01 -5.16
C ILE A 134 28.31 -12.27 -4.08
N ASN A 135 29.53 -12.54 -4.55
CA ASN A 135 30.70 -12.57 -3.67
C ASN A 135 30.57 -11.38 -2.72
N LYS A 136 30.58 -11.64 -1.43
CA LYS A 136 30.46 -10.63 -0.38
C LYS A 136 31.65 -9.66 -0.34
N GLU A 137 32.44 -9.62 -1.40
CA GLU A 137 33.44 -8.59 -1.61
C GLU A 137 32.72 -7.32 -2.05
N LYS A 138 32.39 -6.51 -1.03
CA LYS A 138 32.06 -5.07 -1.10
C LYS A 138 31.55 -4.57 -2.45
N ASP A 139 30.29 -4.83 -2.72
CA ASP A 139 29.57 -4.20 -3.84
C ASP A 139 29.15 -2.77 -3.51
N TYR A 140 29.41 -2.32 -2.26
CA TYR A 140 29.17 -0.92 -1.84
C TYR A 140 30.51 -0.23 -1.59
N SER A 141 30.70 0.87 -2.26
CA SER A 141 31.78 1.81 -1.93
C SER A 141 31.49 2.46 -0.56
N ASN A 142 32.53 2.79 0.18
CA ASN A 142 32.37 3.61 1.37
C ASN A 142 31.62 4.93 1.07
N VAL A 143 31.71 5.41 -0.17
CA VAL A 143 30.98 6.57 -0.68
C VAL A 143 29.46 6.31 -0.68
N ASP A 144 29.01 5.12 -1.10
CA ASP A 144 27.57 4.79 -1.15
C ASP A 144 26.94 4.75 0.26
N ILE A 145 27.70 4.25 1.24
CA ILE A 145 27.28 4.24 2.65
C ILE A 145 27.17 5.67 3.17
N VAL A 146 28.18 6.51 2.91
CA VAL A 146 28.17 7.92 3.35
C VAL A 146 27.04 8.69 2.69
N LEU A 147 26.83 8.51 1.37
CA LEU A 147 25.74 9.15 0.63
C LEU A 147 24.37 8.74 1.17
N SER A 148 24.17 7.45 1.45
CA SER A 148 22.92 6.95 2.04
C SER A 148 22.67 7.55 3.41
N PHE A 149 23.70 7.68 4.23
CA PHE A 149 23.59 8.29 5.56
C PHE A 149 23.27 9.79 5.48
N VAL A 150 23.92 10.52 4.57
CA VAL A 150 23.65 11.94 4.30
C VAL A 150 22.21 12.13 3.83
N LEU A 151 21.71 11.27 2.93
CA LEU A 151 20.34 11.33 2.43
C LEU A 151 19.33 11.15 3.57
N VAL A 152 19.55 10.16 4.44
CA VAL A 152 18.69 9.93 5.62
C VAL A 152 18.72 11.13 6.56
N LEU A 153 19.88 11.72 6.81
CA LEU A 153 20.02 12.92 7.64
C LEU A 153 19.28 14.13 7.05
N ILE A 154 19.36 14.32 5.73
CA ILE A 154 18.62 15.39 5.03
C ILE A 154 17.12 15.18 5.19
N VAL A 155 16.60 13.97 4.97
CA VAL A 155 15.17 13.66 5.13
C VAL A 155 14.71 13.92 6.55
N ILE A 156 15.47 13.44 7.56
CA ILE A 156 15.17 13.71 8.98
C ILE A 156 15.20 15.22 9.25
N GLY A 157 16.20 15.94 8.75
CA GLY A 157 16.31 17.39 8.92
C GLY A 157 15.11 18.15 8.35
N ILE A 158 14.65 17.76 7.15
CA ILE A 158 13.43 18.32 6.54
C ILE A 158 12.20 18.00 7.40
N CYS A 159 12.02 16.75 7.82
CA CYS A 159 10.89 16.36 8.66
C CYS A 159 10.87 17.11 10.00
N VAL A 160 12.01 17.30 10.63
CA VAL A 160 12.13 18.08 11.88
C VAL A 160 11.85 19.55 11.63
N PHE A 161 12.40 20.13 10.56
CA PHE A 161 12.21 21.54 10.23
C PHE A 161 10.72 21.88 9.96
N PHE A 162 9.99 21.02 9.27
CA PHE A 162 8.55 21.18 9.01
C PHE A 162 7.66 20.55 10.09
N SER A 163 8.22 20.06 11.18
CA SER A 163 7.43 19.54 12.30
C SER A 163 6.73 20.70 13.03
N PRO A 164 5.47 20.52 13.48
CA PRO A 164 4.74 21.52 14.28
C PRO A 164 5.40 21.87 15.63
N VAL A 165 6.54 21.26 15.93
CA VAL A 165 7.36 21.59 17.11
C VAL A 165 8.12 22.92 16.92
N PHE A 166 8.34 23.36 15.68
CA PHE A 166 9.05 24.60 15.34
C PHE A 166 8.15 25.70 14.74
N PHE A 167 6.91 25.39 14.42
CA PHE A 167 5.85 26.29 13.99
C PHE A 167 4.58 25.99 14.78
#